data_0a22e4aaf245e5b22bab3db2184cc7e8
#
_entry.id   0a22e4aaf245e5b22bab3db2184cc7e8
#
_cell.length_a   1.000
_cell.length_b   1.000
_cell.length_c   1.000
_cell.angle_alpha   90.00
_cell.angle_beta   90.00
_cell.angle_gamma   90.00
#
_symmetry.space_group_name_H-M   'P 1'
#
loop_
_entity.id
_entity.type
_entity.pdbx_description
1 polymer ?
#
loop_
_entity_poly.entity_id
_entity_poly.type
_entity_poly.pdbx_seq_one_letter_code
_entity_poly.pdbx_strand_id
1 'polypeptide(L)'
;YCHTEAWGILPILLFQTFRLSLAGTNKFSALVWAVACANATNVALNKIFIDGALVPSVLGLPAFSIEPHGLHGAAWATVASRWILFTLLVSFARKPLAERHAMTSVRLALASNPFGRAAREDWRGAWEVLRRGGAIGAQMFVEFGAFACMSLIAGRCGTVHAAAHAIIQCLTDVSYVIPLGVGVMGSIKVGQNVGAGSTDGARAAARLAMMRGAVGVAVNAFVFMVFGDKICWWFTDEKTVHDCAVAALPVVALYQAADGLRVVGAGCLRGVGRLGAALISDIIGFWVLGVPIGAYLALGPPDMGMLGLWKGFCFGVLAVMTPIVLKAWGVGGADEKPLVPVEEDEGSEDTADDLEEAEPVEETPDHDSAPEAPEPSNDEPE
;
A
#
# COMPACT_ATOMS: atom_id res chain seq x y z
N TYR A 1 26.39 1.03 -2.07
CA TYR A 1 25.03 0.46 -2.00
C TYR A 1 23.95 1.55 -2.15
N CYS A 2 23.83 2.51 -1.21
CA CYS A 2 22.79 3.56 -1.24
C CYS A 2 22.77 4.40 -2.51
N HIS A 3 23.94 4.72 -3.08
CA HIS A 3 24.01 5.48 -4.34
C HIS A 3 23.43 4.70 -5.52
N THR A 4 23.65 3.39 -5.57
CA THR A 4 23.07 2.51 -6.60
C THR A 4 21.55 2.37 -6.40
N GLU A 5 21.09 2.17 -5.17
CA GLU A 5 19.67 2.08 -4.81
C GLU A 5 18.85 3.32 -5.21
N ALA A 6 19.48 4.50 -5.24
CA ALA A 6 18.81 5.74 -5.65
C ALA A 6 18.23 5.67 -7.08
N TRP A 7 18.85 4.91 -7.99
CA TRP A 7 18.33 4.67 -9.35
C TRP A 7 17.06 3.82 -9.36
N GLY A 8 16.78 3.09 -8.29
CA GLY A 8 15.55 2.32 -8.10
C GLY A 8 14.38 3.12 -7.53
N ILE A 9 14.57 4.39 -7.13
CA ILE A 9 13.50 5.23 -6.54
C ILE A 9 12.44 5.57 -7.59
N LEU A 10 12.85 5.97 -8.79
CA LEU A 10 11.91 6.35 -9.84
C LEU A 10 10.96 5.21 -10.23
N PRO A 11 11.44 3.99 -10.59
CA PRO A 11 10.54 2.90 -10.98
C PRO A 11 9.62 2.46 -9.85
N ILE A 12 10.07 2.49 -8.58
CA ILE A 12 9.19 2.12 -7.46
C ILE A 12 8.11 3.16 -7.20
N LEU A 13 8.39 4.46 -7.35
CA LEU A 13 7.39 5.52 -7.24
C LEU A 13 6.34 5.41 -8.35
N LEU A 14 6.78 5.19 -9.59
CA LEU A 14 5.88 4.96 -10.72
C LEU A 14 5.03 3.70 -10.48
N PHE A 15 5.63 2.59 -10.05
CA PHE A 15 4.90 1.38 -9.70
C PHE A 15 3.83 1.64 -8.65
N GLN A 16 4.14 2.36 -7.56
CA GLN A 16 3.19 2.65 -6.49
C GLN A 16 2.00 3.48 -6.98
N THR A 17 2.24 4.46 -7.85
CA THR A 17 1.18 5.28 -8.45
C THR A 17 0.22 4.43 -9.29
N PHE A 18 0.76 3.61 -10.20
CA PHE A 18 -0.06 2.72 -11.03
C PHE A 18 -0.76 1.64 -10.21
N ARG A 19 -0.10 1.09 -9.19
CA ARG A 19 -0.68 0.10 -8.27
C ARG A 19 -1.92 0.64 -7.58
N LEU A 20 -1.87 1.86 -7.03
CA LEU A 20 -3.00 2.48 -6.35
C LEU A 20 -4.16 2.74 -7.30
N SER A 21 -3.88 3.20 -8.52
CA SER A 21 -4.89 3.38 -9.56
C SER A 21 -5.60 2.06 -9.93
N LEU A 22 -4.85 0.97 -10.12
CA LEU A 22 -5.41 -0.36 -10.40
C LEU A 22 -6.19 -0.93 -9.21
N ALA A 23 -5.70 -0.73 -7.98
CA ALA A 23 -6.38 -1.17 -6.77
C ALA A 23 -7.76 -0.50 -6.62
N GLY A 24 -7.86 0.80 -6.90
CA GLY A 24 -9.14 1.52 -6.92
C GLY A 24 -10.16 0.96 -7.92
N THR A 25 -9.71 0.23 -8.95
CA THR A 25 -10.57 -0.39 -9.97
C THR A 25 -10.90 -1.87 -9.71
N ASN A 26 -10.47 -2.43 -8.57
CA ASN A 26 -10.59 -3.86 -8.24
C ASN A 26 -9.88 -4.82 -9.23
N LYS A 27 -8.96 -4.36 -10.05
CA LYS A 27 -8.21 -5.19 -11.03
C LYS A 27 -6.85 -5.63 -10.44
N PHE A 28 -6.89 -6.55 -9.47
CA PHE A 28 -5.70 -6.98 -8.72
C PHE A 28 -4.84 -8.03 -9.43
N SER A 29 -5.38 -8.79 -10.40
CA SER A 29 -4.66 -9.91 -11.02
C SER A 29 -3.36 -9.48 -11.70
N ALA A 30 -3.39 -8.38 -12.45
CA ALA A 30 -2.20 -7.82 -13.11
C ALA A 30 -1.11 -7.45 -12.08
N LEU A 31 -1.52 -6.88 -10.94
CA LEU A 31 -0.61 -6.52 -9.85
C LEU A 31 0.05 -7.76 -9.22
N VAL A 32 -0.75 -8.79 -8.90
CA VAL A 32 -0.24 -10.02 -8.26
C VAL A 32 0.80 -10.70 -9.16
N TRP A 33 0.50 -10.86 -10.45
CA TRP A 33 1.43 -11.49 -11.40
C TRP A 33 2.70 -10.64 -11.61
N ALA A 34 2.58 -9.32 -11.72
CA ALA A 34 3.74 -8.45 -11.86
C ALA A 34 4.67 -8.56 -10.65
N VAL A 35 4.12 -8.55 -9.43
CA VAL A 35 4.89 -8.69 -8.18
C VAL A 35 5.52 -10.07 -8.06
N ALA A 36 4.78 -11.14 -8.36
CA ALA A 36 5.30 -12.51 -8.30
C ALA A 36 6.48 -12.72 -9.27
N CYS A 37 6.32 -12.31 -10.53
CA CYS A 37 7.38 -12.39 -11.52
C CYS A 37 8.61 -11.54 -11.15
N ALA A 38 8.40 -10.30 -10.67
CA ALA A 38 9.50 -9.43 -10.27
C ALA A 38 10.26 -9.98 -9.06
N ASN A 39 9.58 -10.55 -8.07
CA ASN A 39 10.23 -11.19 -6.92
C ASN A 39 11.04 -12.43 -7.33
N ALA A 40 10.48 -13.30 -8.18
CA ALA A 40 11.22 -14.46 -8.72
C ALA A 40 12.47 -14.01 -9.48
N THR A 41 12.34 -12.97 -10.31
CA THR A 41 13.47 -12.37 -11.03
C THR A 41 14.49 -11.75 -10.07
N ASN A 42 14.05 -11.09 -8.99
CA ASN A 42 14.94 -10.53 -7.99
C ASN A 42 15.81 -11.60 -7.32
N VAL A 43 15.21 -12.71 -6.93
CA VAL A 43 15.95 -13.85 -6.34
C VAL A 43 17.00 -14.39 -7.32
N ALA A 44 16.62 -14.56 -8.58
CA ALA A 44 17.56 -15.03 -9.62
C ALA A 44 18.70 -14.02 -9.86
N LEU A 45 18.39 -12.75 -10.00
CA LEU A 45 19.38 -11.68 -10.20
C LEU A 45 20.31 -11.53 -9.00
N ASN A 46 19.80 -11.63 -7.77
CA ASN A 46 20.62 -11.59 -6.57
C ASN A 46 21.66 -12.72 -6.61
N LYS A 47 21.23 -13.94 -6.91
CA LYS A 47 22.16 -15.07 -7.00
C LYS A 47 23.23 -14.85 -8.08
N ILE A 48 22.84 -14.37 -9.26
CA ILE A 48 23.75 -14.10 -10.38
C ILE A 48 24.75 -12.99 -10.05
N PHE A 49 24.30 -11.88 -9.47
CA PHE A 49 25.13 -10.69 -9.24
C PHE A 49 25.97 -10.77 -7.96
N ILE A 50 25.49 -11.49 -6.94
CA ILE A 50 26.24 -11.66 -5.68
C ILE A 50 27.33 -12.73 -5.86
N ASP A 51 26.95 -13.92 -6.35
CA ASP A 51 27.82 -15.08 -6.41
C ASP A 51 28.62 -15.17 -7.73
N GLY A 52 28.20 -14.39 -8.72
CA GLY A 52 28.66 -14.53 -10.09
C GLY A 52 27.99 -15.71 -10.80
N ALA A 53 27.94 -15.69 -12.10
CA ALA A 53 27.41 -16.80 -12.89
C ALA A 53 28.05 -16.85 -14.27
N LEU A 54 28.26 -18.07 -14.76
CA LEU A 54 28.50 -18.30 -16.16
C LEU A 54 27.15 -18.35 -16.87
N VAL A 55 26.84 -17.34 -17.67
CA VAL A 55 25.63 -17.32 -18.48
C VAL A 55 25.90 -18.11 -19.77
N PRO A 56 25.31 -19.28 -19.96
CA PRO A 56 25.50 -20.06 -21.19
C PRO A 56 24.97 -19.26 -22.38
N SER A 57 25.47 -19.59 -23.57
CA SER A 57 24.99 -19.00 -24.82
C SER A 57 23.49 -19.28 -25.00
N VAL A 58 22.67 -18.26 -24.91
CA VAL A 58 21.20 -18.34 -25.08
C VAL A 58 20.79 -17.30 -26.11
N LEU A 59 19.91 -17.67 -27.02
CA LEU A 59 19.37 -16.78 -28.07
C LEU A 59 20.45 -16.16 -29.01
N GLY A 60 21.53 -16.88 -29.25
CA GLY A 60 22.58 -16.42 -30.17
C GLY A 60 23.57 -15.40 -29.58
N LEU A 61 23.49 -15.10 -28.30
CA LEU A 61 24.48 -14.31 -27.58
C LEU A 61 25.63 -15.20 -27.11
N PRO A 62 26.90 -14.74 -27.19
CA PRO A 62 28.03 -15.52 -26.70
C PRO A 62 27.94 -15.73 -25.20
N ALA A 63 28.45 -16.85 -24.72
CA ALA A 63 28.57 -17.12 -23.28
C ALA A 63 29.45 -16.02 -22.64
N PHE A 64 29.00 -15.43 -21.55
CA PHE A 64 29.77 -14.45 -20.78
C PHE A 64 29.74 -14.80 -19.29
N SER A 65 30.80 -14.46 -18.59
CA SER A 65 30.90 -14.61 -17.15
C SER A 65 30.59 -13.29 -16.47
N ILE A 66 29.73 -13.34 -15.47
CA ILE A 66 29.51 -12.21 -14.56
C ILE A 66 30.38 -12.45 -13.34
N GLU A 67 31.30 -11.53 -13.06
CA GLU A 67 32.11 -11.60 -11.86
C GLU A 67 31.24 -11.33 -10.61
N PRO A 68 31.56 -11.95 -9.47
CA PRO A 68 30.83 -11.72 -8.22
C PRO A 68 31.04 -10.28 -7.77
N HIS A 69 29.93 -9.57 -7.60
CA HIS A 69 29.92 -8.16 -7.18
C HIS A 69 29.49 -7.96 -5.73
N GLY A 70 29.21 -9.06 -5.00
CA GLY A 70 28.83 -9.02 -3.58
C GLY A 70 27.70 -8.03 -3.29
N LEU A 71 27.93 -7.10 -2.35
CA LEU A 71 26.95 -6.10 -1.93
C LEU A 71 26.51 -5.15 -3.06
N HIS A 72 27.42 -4.79 -3.96
CA HIS A 72 27.07 -3.96 -5.14
C HIS A 72 26.18 -4.73 -6.11
N GLY A 73 26.41 -6.04 -6.27
CA GLY A 73 25.57 -6.92 -7.07
C GLY A 73 24.14 -6.97 -6.55
N ALA A 74 23.94 -7.08 -5.23
CA ALA A 74 22.64 -7.04 -4.60
C ALA A 74 21.88 -5.72 -4.87
N ALA A 75 22.57 -4.58 -4.82
CA ALA A 75 21.97 -3.28 -5.15
C ALA A 75 21.49 -3.22 -6.60
N TRP A 76 22.31 -3.66 -7.56
CA TRP A 76 21.92 -3.71 -8.97
C TRP A 76 20.79 -4.68 -9.26
N ALA A 77 20.77 -5.85 -8.59
CA ALA A 77 19.66 -6.80 -8.68
C ALA A 77 18.33 -6.17 -8.23
N THR A 78 18.35 -5.42 -7.14
CA THR A 78 17.18 -4.72 -6.62
C THR A 78 16.70 -3.63 -7.58
N VAL A 79 17.60 -2.80 -8.11
CA VAL A 79 17.26 -1.74 -9.09
C VAL A 79 16.65 -2.35 -10.36
N ALA A 80 17.30 -3.38 -10.92
CA ALA A 80 16.80 -4.06 -12.11
C ALA A 80 15.40 -4.65 -11.87
N SER A 81 15.18 -5.28 -10.71
CA SER A 81 13.88 -5.86 -10.34
C SER A 81 12.77 -4.83 -10.21
N ARG A 82 13.08 -3.62 -9.71
CA ARG A 82 12.12 -2.50 -9.63
C ARG A 82 11.72 -2.02 -11.02
N TRP A 83 12.64 -1.94 -11.97
CA TRP A 83 12.33 -1.62 -13.37
C TRP A 83 11.50 -2.72 -14.03
N ILE A 84 11.84 -3.99 -13.80
CA ILE A 84 11.08 -5.13 -14.30
C ILE A 84 9.66 -5.12 -13.71
N LEU A 85 9.53 -4.88 -12.40
CA LEU A 85 8.24 -4.78 -11.71
C LEU A 85 7.34 -3.72 -12.36
N PHE A 86 7.89 -2.52 -12.60
CA PHE A 86 7.15 -1.43 -13.24
C PHE A 86 6.75 -1.77 -14.67
N THR A 87 7.66 -2.28 -15.49
CA THR A 87 7.39 -2.63 -16.88
C THR A 87 6.39 -3.78 -17.03
N LEU A 88 6.46 -4.79 -16.16
CA LEU A 88 5.49 -5.88 -16.11
C LEU A 88 4.11 -5.36 -15.71
N LEU A 89 4.04 -4.52 -14.68
CA LEU A 89 2.75 -3.92 -14.27
C LEU A 89 2.11 -3.15 -15.42
N VAL A 90 2.86 -2.27 -16.09
CA VAL A 90 2.35 -1.50 -17.24
C VAL A 90 1.92 -2.45 -18.37
N SER A 91 2.68 -3.51 -18.64
CA SER A 91 2.37 -4.47 -19.69
C SER A 91 1.09 -5.25 -19.41
N PHE A 92 0.90 -5.73 -18.18
CA PHE A 92 -0.30 -6.47 -17.77
C PHE A 92 -1.51 -5.55 -17.60
N ALA A 93 -1.28 -4.28 -17.26
CA ALA A 93 -2.32 -3.30 -17.04
C ALA A 93 -2.72 -2.50 -18.29
N ARG A 94 -2.10 -2.74 -19.46
CA ARG A 94 -2.37 -1.98 -20.70
C ARG A 94 -3.86 -1.89 -21.06
N LYS A 95 -4.58 -3.02 -21.03
CA LYS A 95 -6.02 -3.07 -21.33
C LYS A 95 -6.84 -2.30 -20.28
N PRO A 96 -6.71 -2.59 -18.97
CA PRO A 96 -7.42 -1.84 -17.94
C PRO A 96 -7.13 -0.32 -17.92
N LEU A 97 -5.93 0.09 -18.27
CA LEU A 97 -5.54 1.51 -18.32
C LEU A 97 -6.09 2.21 -19.56
N ALA A 98 -6.14 1.51 -20.72
CA ALA A 98 -6.68 2.05 -21.97
C ALA A 98 -8.19 2.29 -21.88
N GLU A 99 -8.93 1.41 -21.22
CA GLU A 99 -10.39 1.51 -21.04
C GLU A 99 -10.83 2.74 -20.24
N ARG A 100 -9.96 3.37 -19.46
CA ARG A 100 -10.30 4.48 -18.57
C ARG A 100 -9.76 5.86 -19.00
N HIS A 101 -9.34 6.03 -20.23
CA HIS A 101 -8.72 7.28 -20.69
C HIS A 101 -7.53 7.76 -19.81
N ALA A 102 -7.02 6.93 -18.88
CA ALA A 102 -5.89 7.30 -18.02
C ALA A 102 -4.65 7.68 -18.84
N MET A 103 -4.40 6.97 -19.94
CA MET A 103 -3.33 7.31 -20.89
C MET A 103 -3.63 8.60 -21.66
N THR A 104 -4.89 8.88 -21.90
CA THR A 104 -5.32 10.13 -22.58
C THR A 104 -5.13 11.31 -21.65
N SER A 105 -5.47 11.19 -20.36
CA SER A 105 -5.25 12.23 -19.35
C SER A 105 -3.77 12.54 -19.17
N VAL A 106 -2.90 11.53 -19.13
CA VAL A 106 -1.44 11.73 -19.08
C VAL A 106 -0.93 12.40 -20.35
N ARG A 107 -1.39 11.99 -21.54
CA ARG A 107 -1.00 12.64 -22.81
C ARG A 107 -1.51 14.08 -22.89
N LEU A 108 -2.73 14.36 -22.44
CA LEU A 108 -3.29 15.70 -22.35
C LEU A 108 -2.49 16.57 -21.37
N ALA A 109 -2.14 16.06 -20.19
CA ALA A 109 -1.31 16.76 -19.20
C ALA A 109 0.10 17.07 -19.73
N LEU A 110 0.70 16.16 -20.51
CA LEU A 110 1.99 16.39 -21.16
C LEU A 110 1.92 17.33 -22.37
N ALA A 111 0.76 17.42 -23.04
CA ALA A 111 0.52 18.28 -24.19
C ALA A 111 -0.01 19.65 -23.80
N SER A 112 -0.54 19.84 -22.57
CA SER A 112 -1.04 21.11 -22.09
C SER A 112 0.11 22.09 -21.82
N ASN A 113 -0.10 23.35 -22.22
CA ASN A 113 0.87 24.42 -21.98
C ASN A 113 0.99 24.66 -20.45
N PRO A 114 2.18 24.47 -19.83
CA PRO A 114 2.34 24.54 -18.37
C PRO A 114 2.07 25.92 -17.77
N PHE A 115 1.82 26.93 -18.58
CA PHE A 115 1.53 28.32 -18.16
C PHE A 115 0.11 28.80 -18.48
N GLY A 116 -0.78 27.94 -18.99
CA GLY A 116 -2.18 28.28 -19.32
C GLY A 116 -3.12 28.33 -18.10
N ARG A 117 -4.39 28.79 -18.32
CA ARG A 117 -5.43 28.78 -17.25
C ARG A 117 -5.69 27.36 -16.73
N ALA A 118 -5.73 26.37 -17.57
CA ALA A 118 -5.84 24.96 -17.20
C ALA A 118 -4.70 24.53 -16.24
N ALA A 119 -3.48 25.02 -16.43
CA ALA A 119 -2.36 24.74 -15.55
C ALA A 119 -2.57 25.25 -14.11
N ARG A 120 -3.36 26.32 -13.88
CA ARG A 120 -3.63 26.82 -12.50
C ARG A 120 -4.61 25.92 -11.76
N GLU A 121 -5.58 25.33 -12.44
CA GLU A 121 -6.51 24.35 -11.85
C GLU A 121 -5.77 23.05 -11.59
N ASP A 122 -4.92 22.62 -12.53
CA ASP A 122 -4.02 21.46 -12.38
C ASP A 122 -3.05 21.65 -11.20
N TRP A 123 -2.52 22.88 -10.97
CA TRP A 123 -1.67 23.17 -9.81
C TRP A 123 -2.40 23.12 -8.47
N ARG A 124 -3.67 23.50 -8.42
CA ARG A 124 -4.47 23.34 -7.19
C ARG A 124 -4.70 21.87 -6.88
N GLY A 125 -5.03 21.06 -7.88
CA GLY A 125 -5.17 19.62 -7.74
C GLY A 125 -3.85 18.96 -7.33
N ALA A 126 -2.73 19.33 -7.98
CA ALA A 126 -1.40 18.84 -7.63
C ALA A 126 -0.99 19.23 -6.20
N TRP A 127 -1.29 20.45 -5.77
CA TRP A 127 -1.05 20.90 -4.39
C TRP A 127 -1.88 20.12 -3.37
N GLU A 128 -3.14 19.81 -3.68
CA GLU A 128 -3.98 19.01 -2.80
C GLU A 128 -3.46 17.58 -2.66
N VAL A 129 -3.05 16.95 -3.78
CA VAL A 129 -2.39 15.64 -3.77
C VAL A 129 -1.11 15.68 -2.96
N LEU A 130 -0.26 16.70 -3.13
CA LEU A 130 0.98 16.86 -2.36
C LEU A 130 0.70 17.05 -0.87
N ARG A 131 -0.28 17.87 -0.50
CA ARG A 131 -0.67 18.10 0.90
C ARG A 131 -1.20 16.83 1.56
N ARG A 132 -2.06 16.08 0.88
CA ARG A 132 -2.61 14.81 1.41
C ARG A 132 -1.53 13.72 1.44
N GLY A 133 -0.75 13.59 0.37
CA GLY A 133 0.38 12.68 0.29
C GLY A 133 1.47 13.00 1.31
N GLY A 134 1.74 14.28 1.54
CA GLY A 134 2.67 14.75 2.55
C GLY A 134 2.28 14.32 3.96
N ALA A 135 0.99 14.36 4.30
CA ALA A 135 0.49 13.87 5.61
C ALA A 135 0.72 12.35 5.78
N ILE A 136 0.49 11.56 4.72
CA ILE A 136 0.76 10.11 4.74
C ILE A 136 2.27 9.85 4.80
N GLY A 137 3.06 10.59 4.03
CA GLY A 137 4.52 10.51 4.06
C GLY A 137 5.10 10.87 5.43
N ALA A 138 4.58 11.93 6.08
CA ALA A 138 4.95 12.30 7.43
C ALA A 138 4.61 11.19 8.44
N GLN A 139 3.44 10.55 8.32
CA GLN A 139 3.06 9.42 9.16
C GLN A 139 4.06 8.27 9.02
N MET A 140 4.41 7.89 7.79
CA MET A 140 5.40 6.84 7.52
C MET A 140 6.78 7.21 8.08
N PHE A 141 7.20 8.48 7.90
CA PHE A 141 8.47 8.95 8.43
C PHE A 141 8.53 8.89 9.96
N VAL A 142 7.45 9.26 10.64
CA VAL A 142 7.31 9.17 12.11
C VAL A 142 7.44 7.71 12.56
N GLU A 143 6.76 6.79 11.90
CA GLU A 143 6.77 5.36 12.22
C GLU A 143 8.15 4.73 11.99
N PHE A 144 8.70 4.82 10.77
CA PHE A 144 10.02 4.26 10.45
C PHE A 144 11.16 4.94 11.22
N GLY A 145 11.06 6.25 11.47
CA GLY A 145 12.02 6.99 12.29
C GLY A 145 12.07 6.47 13.72
N ALA A 146 10.93 6.10 14.31
CA ALA A 146 10.87 5.53 15.65
C ALA A 146 11.54 4.15 15.71
N PHE A 147 11.33 3.28 14.72
CA PHE A 147 12.03 2.00 14.62
C PHE A 147 13.54 2.16 14.41
N ALA A 148 13.96 3.13 13.59
CA ALA A 148 15.38 3.45 13.44
C ALA A 148 16.00 3.91 14.79
N CYS A 149 15.27 4.73 15.54
CA CYS A 149 15.68 5.16 16.88
C CYS A 149 15.80 3.98 17.84
N MET A 150 14.86 3.03 17.84
CA MET A 150 14.94 1.79 18.61
C MET A 150 16.20 0.99 18.29
N SER A 151 16.52 0.82 17.00
CA SER A 151 17.70 0.10 16.56
C SER A 151 18.99 0.75 17.08
N LEU A 152 19.07 2.10 17.08
CA LEU A 152 20.19 2.83 17.63
C LEU A 152 20.31 2.63 19.16
N ILE A 153 19.20 2.64 19.89
CA ILE A 153 19.19 2.42 21.34
C ILE A 153 19.56 0.96 21.65
N ALA A 154 19.03 -0.02 20.89
CA ALA A 154 19.41 -1.42 21.04
C ALA A 154 20.92 -1.64 20.85
N GLY A 155 21.54 -0.91 19.90
CA GLY A 155 22.98 -0.91 19.69
C GLY A 155 23.78 -0.40 20.92
N ARG A 156 23.22 0.53 21.69
CA ARG A 156 23.83 1.02 22.93
C ARG A 156 23.71 0.05 24.11
N CYS A 157 22.70 -0.84 24.07
CA CYS A 157 22.55 -1.90 25.08
C CYS A 157 23.56 -3.05 24.90
N GLY A 158 24.32 -3.07 23.80
CA GLY A 158 25.33 -4.07 23.50
C GLY A 158 25.00 -4.96 22.31
N THR A 159 25.99 -5.72 21.84
CA THR A 159 25.91 -6.51 20.60
C THR A 159 24.83 -7.59 20.63
N VAL A 160 24.67 -8.27 21.77
CA VAL A 160 23.62 -9.30 21.95
C VAL A 160 22.24 -8.69 21.83
N HIS A 161 21.99 -7.56 22.48
CA HIS A 161 20.70 -6.86 22.40
C HIS A 161 20.41 -6.31 21.01
N ALA A 162 21.43 -5.79 20.31
CA ALA A 162 21.30 -5.32 18.94
C ALA A 162 20.97 -6.45 17.97
N ALA A 163 21.66 -7.61 18.10
CA ALA A 163 21.41 -8.78 17.26
C ALA A 163 20.00 -9.36 17.52
N ALA A 164 19.61 -9.50 18.77
CA ALA A 164 18.27 -9.96 19.14
C ALA A 164 17.18 -8.99 18.66
N HIS A 165 17.41 -7.67 18.75
CA HIS A 165 16.49 -6.66 18.21
C HIS A 165 16.34 -6.80 16.68
N ALA A 166 17.42 -7.04 15.95
CA ALA A 166 17.36 -7.22 14.50
C ALA A 166 16.53 -8.45 14.09
N ILE A 167 16.65 -9.55 14.85
CA ILE A 167 15.82 -10.75 14.64
C ILE A 167 14.34 -10.42 14.86
N ILE A 168 14.00 -9.81 15.98
CA ILE A 168 12.63 -9.44 16.30
C ILE A 168 12.07 -8.42 15.29
N GLN A 169 12.88 -7.45 14.85
CA GLN A 169 12.48 -6.49 13.82
C GLN A 169 12.12 -7.20 12.52
N CYS A 170 12.94 -8.14 12.06
CA CYS A 170 12.66 -8.94 10.88
C CYS A 170 11.34 -9.73 10.99
N LEU A 171 11.08 -10.34 12.16
CA LEU A 171 9.83 -11.05 12.42
C LEU A 171 8.62 -10.11 12.42
N THR A 172 8.75 -8.94 13.01
CA THR A 172 7.67 -7.93 13.03
C THR A 172 7.40 -7.38 11.62
N ASP A 173 8.43 -7.12 10.82
CA ASP A 173 8.29 -6.62 9.44
C ASP A 173 7.55 -7.63 8.56
N VAL A 174 7.87 -8.93 8.67
CA VAL A 174 7.17 -9.98 7.92
C VAL A 174 5.69 -10.07 8.34
N SER A 175 5.42 -10.06 9.64
CA SER A 175 4.04 -10.17 10.14
C SER A 175 3.20 -8.91 9.90
N TYR A 176 3.82 -7.74 9.79
CA TYR A 176 3.17 -6.46 9.47
C TYR A 176 2.49 -6.45 8.10
N VAL A 177 2.94 -7.27 7.14
CA VAL A 177 2.37 -7.34 5.78
C VAL A 177 0.88 -7.71 5.79
N ILE A 178 0.45 -8.57 6.72
CA ILE A 178 -0.94 -9.03 6.81
C ILE A 178 -1.88 -7.87 7.22
N PRO A 179 -1.69 -7.20 8.36
CA PRO A 179 -2.54 -6.06 8.74
C PRO A 179 -2.43 -4.88 7.77
N LEU A 180 -1.26 -4.65 7.18
CA LEU A 180 -1.09 -3.64 6.14
C LEU A 180 -1.98 -3.92 4.93
N GLY A 181 -1.98 -5.17 4.43
CA GLY A 181 -2.84 -5.59 3.32
C GLY A 181 -4.33 -5.40 3.62
N VAL A 182 -4.77 -5.81 4.80
CA VAL A 182 -6.15 -5.62 5.26
C VAL A 182 -6.49 -4.12 5.40
N GLY A 183 -5.57 -3.30 5.92
CA GLY A 183 -5.74 -1.86 6.04
C GLY A 183 -5.89 -1.15 4.69
N VAL A 184 -5.09 -1.56 3.69
CA VAL A 184 -5.20 -1.04 2.31
C VAL A 184 -6.56 -1.40 1.70
N MET A 185 -6.98 -2.67 1.84
CA MET A 185 -8.32 -3.09 1.37
C MET A 185 -9.44 -2.37 2.09
N GLY A 186 -9.31 -2.16 3.39
CA GLY A 186 -10.24 -1.36 4.20
C GLY A 186 -10.35 0.06 3.67
N SER A 187 -9.24 0.72 3.41
CA SER A 187 -9.20 2.08 2.83
C SER A 187 -9.93 2.16 1.49
N ILE A 188 -9.68 1.20 0.58
CA ILE A 188 -10.31 1.16 -0.75
C ILE A 188 -11.82 0.94 -0.63
N LYS A 189 -12.25 -0.06 0.15
CA LYS A 189 -13.67 -0.39 0.27
C LYS A 189 -14.48 0.69 1.00
N VAL A 190 -13.92 1.26 2.05
CA VAL A 190 -14.53 2.41 2.74
C VAL A 190 -14.63 3.60 1.78
N GLY A 191 -13.55 3.95 1.07
CA GLY A 191 -13.54 5.05 0.11
C GLY A 191 -14.53 4.88 -1.04
N GLN A 192 -14.69 3.64 -1.57
CA GLN A 192 -15.68 3.33 -2.61
C GLN A 192 -17.12 3.56 -2.12
N ASN A 193 -17.43 3.14 -0.88
CA ASN A 193 -18.77 3.35 -0.31
C ASN A 193 -19.03 4.82 0.02
N VAL A 194 -18.03 5.56 0.50
CA VAL A 194 -18.13 7.01 0.73
C VAL A 194 -18.39 7.73 -0.60
N GLY A 195 -17.64 7.39 -1.66
CA GLY A 195 -17.84 7.96 -3.00
C GLY A 195 -19.21 7.60 -3.63
N ALA A 196 -19.82 6.49 -3.20
CA ALA A 196 -21.18 6.10 -3.60
C ALA A 196 -22.27 6.71 -2.70
N GLY A 197 -21.93 7.59 -1.75
CA GLY A 197 -22.87 8.19 -0.80
C GLY A 197 -23.44 7.23 0.27
N SER A 198 -22.91 5.97 0.34
CA SER A 198 -23.40 4.95 1.27
C SER A 198 -22.63 4.95 2.59
N THR A 199 -23.14 5.65 3.60
CA THR A 199 -22.54 5.69 4.95
C THR A 199 -22.61 4.34 5.65
N ASP A 200 -23.71 3.61 5.50
CA ASP A 200 -23.87 2.27 6.10
C ASP A 200 -22.96 1.24 5.43
N GLY A 201 -22.79 1.34 4.11
CA GLY A 201 -21.81 0.54 3.37
C GLY A 201 -20.38 0.80 3.84
N ALA A 202 -20.02 2.05 4.08
CA ALA A 202 -18.70 2.44 4.59
C ALA A 202 -18.46 1.89 6.02
N ARG A 203 -19.47 1.97 6.92
CA ARG A 203 -19.40 1.37 8.26
C ARG A 203 -19.26 -0.15 8.21
N ALA A 204 -20.05 -0.81 7.36
CA ALA A 204 -19.98 -2.26 7.19
C ALA A 204 -18.61 -2.70 6.67
N ALA A 205 -18.05 -1.97 5.68
CA ALA A 205 -16.73 -2.23 5.14
C ALA A 205 -15.62 -2.07 6.19
N ALA A 206 -15.67 -1.01 7.00
CA ALA A 206 -14.72 -0.77 8.08
C ALA A 206 -14.79 -1.87 9.15
N ARG A 207 -15.98 -2.23 9.61
CA ARG A 207 -16.17 -3.32 10.59
C ARG A 207 -15.62 -4.64 10.07
N LEU A 208 -15.90 -4.97 8.81
CA LEU A 208 -15.39 -6.20 8.19
C LEU A 208 -13.86 -6.19 8.09
N ALA A 209 -13.25 -5.05 7.73
CA ALA A 209 -11.79 -4.89 7.71
C ALA A 209 -11.20 -5.07 9.11
N MET A 210 -11.78 -4.45 10.15
CA MET A 210 -11.34 -4.60 11.54
C MET A 210 -11.46 -6.04 12.04
N MET A 211 -12.55 -6.74 11.73
CA MET A 211 -12.73 -8.16 12.09
C MET A 211 -11.68 -9.05 11.42
N ARG A 212 -11.44 -8.86 10.11
CA ARG A 212 -10.39 -9.60 9.38
C ARG A 212 -8.99 -9.28 9.91
N GLY A 213 -8.74 -8.02 10.22
CA GLY A 213 -7.53 -7.59 10.90
C GLY A 213 -7.33 -8.28 12.24
N ALA A 214 -8.37 -8.34 13.07
CA ALA A 214 -8.32 -9.02 14.36
C ALA A 214 -7.99 -10.52 14.23
N VAL A 215 -8.56 -11.21 13.25
CA VAL A 215 -8.19 -12.60 12.95
C VAL A 215 -6.73 -12.70 12.51
N GLY A 216 -6.29 -11.83 11.60
CA GLY A 216 -4.89 -11.84 11.11
C GLY A 216 -3.87 -11.62 12.23
N VAL A 217 -4.12 -10.63 13.12
CA VAL A 217 -3.19 -10.39 14.26
C VAL A 217 -3.25 -11.48 15.31
N ALA A 218 -4.41 -12.12 15.51
CA ALA A 218 -4.53 -13.28 16.40
C ALA A 218 -3.71 -14.46 15.89
N VAL A 219 -3.73 -14.73 14.59
CA VAL A 219 -2.89 -15.76 13.96
C VAL A 219 -1.40 -15.42 14.13
N ASN A 220 -0.99 -14.16 13.88
CA ASN A 220 0.39 -13.74 14.10
C ASN A 220 0.84 -13.92 15.55
N ALA A 221 0.03 -13.48 16.51
CA ALA A 221 0.33 -13.65 17.93
C ALA A 221 0.44 -15.13 18.30
N PHE A 222 -0.45 -15.97 17.79
CA PHE A 222 -0.37 -17.43 17.99
C PHE A 222 0.94 -18.01 17.43
N VAL A 223 1.32 -17.63 16.21
CA VAL A 223 2.58 -18.10 15.58
C VAL A 223 3.79 -17.69 16.43
N PHE A 224 3.84 -16.46 16.92
CA PHE A 224 4.95 -16.00 17.77
C PHE A 224 5.02 -16.73 19.10
N MET A 225 3.88 -17.01 19.71
CA MET A 225 3.82 -17.71 21.01
C MET A 225 4.15 -19.20 20.89
N VAL A 226 3.75 -19.86 19.81
CA VAL A 226 3.91 -21.32 19.64
C VAL A 226 5.21 -21.68 18.92
N PHE A 227 5.56 -20.93 17.89
CA PHE A 227 6.68 -21.26 17.02
C PHE A 227 7.86 -20.29 17.14
N GLY A 228 7.74 -19.21 17.90
CA GLY A 228 8.73 -18.15 17.97
C GLY A 228 10.10 -18.63 18.42
N ASP A 229 10.16 -19.55 19.40
CA ASP A 229 11.40 -20.18 19.83
C ASP A 229 12.13 -20.87 18.68
N LYS A 230 11.43 -21.73 17.93
CA LYS A 230 11.99 -22.42 16.76
C LYS A 230 12.38 -21.47 15.64
N ILE A 231 11.60 -20.43 15.43
CA ILE A 231 11.86 -19.43 14.38
C ILE A 231 13.12 -18.64 14.73
N CYS A 232 13.33 -18.26 15.99
CA CYS A 232 14.54 -17.56 16.40
C CYS A 232 15.82 -18.37 16.14
N TRP A 233 15.78 -19.70 16.26
CA TRP A 233 16.91 -20.58 15.92
C TRP A 233 17.26 -20.58 14.42
N TRP A 234 16.37 -20.20 13.53
CA TRP A 234 16.70 -20.05 12.11
C TRP A 234 17.58 -18.83 11.81
N PHE A 235 17.62 -17.86 12.74
CA PHE A 235 18.36 -16.61 12.55
C PHE A 235 19.72 -16.60 13.26
N THR A 236 19.93 -17.40 14.30
CA THR A 236 21.16 -17.38 15.08
C THR A 236 21.44 -18.74 15.73
N ASP A 237 22.72 -19.14 15.73
CA ASP A 237 23.22 -20.31 16.47
C ASP A 237 23.72 -19.90 17.88
N GLU A 238 23.77 -18.61 18.18
CA GLU A 238 24.24 -18.09 19.45
C GLU A 238 23.13 -18.07 20.50
N LYS A 239 23.28 -18.91 21.51
CA LYS A 239 22.27 -19.09 22.56
C LYS A 239 21.93 -17.82 23.31
N THR A 240 22.90 -16.93 23.58
CA THR A 240 22.67 -15.68 24.29
C THR A 240 21.77 -14.72 23.51
N VAL A 241 21.96 -14.63 22.18
CA VAL A 241 21.12 -13.84 21.29
C VAL A 241 19.73 -14.45 21.19
N HIS A 242 19.66 -15.78 21.02
CA HIS A 242 18.40 -16.53 20.97
C HIS A 242 17.57 -16.31 22.23
N ASP A 243 18.14 -16.55 23.42
CA ASP A 243 17.43 -16.43 24.71
C ASP A 243 16.91 -14.96 24.90
N CYS A 244 17.73 -13.99 24.51
CA CYS A 244 17.34 -12.58 24.53
C CYS A 244 16.16 -12.27 23.59
N ALA A 245 16.14 -12.82 22.38
CA ALA A 245 15.06 -12.65 21.42
C ALA A 245 13.77 -13.33 21.90
N VAL A 246 13.86 -14.58 22.36
CA VAL A 246 12.71 -15.36 22.86
C VAL A 246 12.05 -14.69 24.06
N ALA A 247 12.84 -14.12 24.99
CA ALA A 247 12.31 -13.40 26.15
C ALA A 247 11.42 -12.19 25.77
N ALA A 248 11.63 -11.60 24.58
CA ALA A 248 10.83 -10.49 24.09
C ALA A 248 9.54 -10.91 23.35
N LEU A 249 9.44 -12.16 22.88
CA LEU A 249 8.33 -12.63 22.02
C LEU A 249 6.94 -12.38 22.62
N PRO A 250 6.66 -12.59 23.91
CA PRO A 250 5.35 -12.31 24.48
C PRO A 250 4.95 -10.83 24.38
N VAL A 251 5.91 -9.93 24.62
CA VAL A 251 5.69 -8.48 24.50
C VAL A 251 5.50 -8.09 23.04
N VAL A 252 6.29 -8.67 22.15
CA VAL A 252 6.21 -8.44 20.71
C VAL A 252 4.90 -8.96 20.14
N ALA A 253 4.41 -10.12 20.59
CA ALA A 253 3.11 -10.65 20.18
C ALA A 253 1.96 -9.71 20.58
N LEU A 254 2.00 -9.16 21.79
CA LEU A 254 1.04 -8.15 22.25
C LEU A 254 1.16 -6.84 21.43
N TYR A 255 2.39 -6.38 21.21
CA TYR A 255 2.68 -5.21 20.37
C TYR A 255 2.08 -5.41 18.97
N GLN A 256 2.36 -6.54 18.30
CA GLN A 256 1.86 -6.84 16.95
C GLN A 256 0.33 -6.92 16.89
N ALA A 257 -0.32 -7.44 17.93
CA ALA A 257 -1.78 -7.46 18.01
C ALA A 257 -2.34 -6.02 18.07
N ALA A 258 -1.75 -5.18 18.90
CA ALA A 258 -2.16 -3.78 19.04
C ALA A 258 -1.86 -2.96 17.78
N ASP A 259 -0.63 -3.07 17.26
CA ASP A 259 -0.17 -2.33 16.11
C ASP A 259 -0.92 -2.73 14.83
N GLY A 260 -1.14 -4.02 14.62
CA GLY A 260 -1.89 -4.51 13.47
C GLY A 260 -3.33 -3.97 13.43
N LEU A 261 -4.04 -3.91 14.57
CA LEU A 261 -5.37 -3.29 14.64
C LEU A 261 -5.30 -1.78 14.40
N ARG A 262 -4.28 -1.09 14.92
CA ARG A 262 -4.02 0.32 14.64
C ARG A 262 -3.85 0.58 13.14
N VAL A 263 -3.04 -0.22 12.46
CA VAL A 263 -2.78 -0.11 11.02
C VAL A 263 -4.05 -0.30 10.18
N VAL A 264 -4.86 -1.31 10.51
CA VAL A 264 -6.14 -1.54 9.83
C VAL A 264 -7.11 -0.38 10.08
N GLY A 265 -7.20 0.11 11.33
CA GLY A 265 -8.02 1.26 11.70
C GLY A 265 -7.59 2.54 10.98
N ALA A 266 -6.29 2.83 10.94
CA ALA A 266 -5.74 3.96 10.20
C ALA A 266 -6.03 3.83 8.69
N GLY A 267 -6.02 2.60 8.14
CA GLY A 267 -6.44 2.32 6.77
C GLY A 267 -7.90 2.73 6.52
N CYS A 268 -8.81 2.33 7.38
CA CYS A 268 -10.23 2.70 7.27
C CYS A 268 -10.44 4.22 7.37
N LEU A 269 -9.73 4.89 8.29
CA LEU A 269 -9.78 6.35 8.43
C LEU A 269 -9.21 7.08 7.20
N ARG A 270 -8.18 6.53 6.55
CA ARG A 270 -7.69 7.04 5.26
C ARG A 270 -8.78 6.97 4.18
N GLY A 271 -9.59 5.92 4.17
CA GLY A 271 -10.71 5.74 3.25
C GLY A 271 -11.77 6.85 3.34
N VAL A 272 -11.98 7.43 4.52
CA VAL A 272 -12.87 8.60 4.73
C VAL A 272 -12.11 9.95 4.67
N GLY A 273 -10.83 9.96 4.32
CA GLY A 273 -10.02 11.19 4.20
C GLY A 273 -9.52 11.76 5.54
N ARG A 274 -9.65 11.05 6.66
CA ARG A 274 -9.22 11.51 7.99
C ARG A 274 -7.78 11.12 8.30
N LEU A 275 -6.83 11.80 7.67
CA LEU A 275 -5.40 11.48 7.76
C LEU A 275 -4.75 11.94 9.07
N GLY A 276 -5.19 13.08 9.62
CA GLY A 276 -4.54 13.73 10.77
C GLY A 276 -4.62 12.92 12.07
N ALA A 277 -5.71 12.17 12.28
CA ALA A 277 -5.90 11.40 13.51
C ALA A 277 -4.84 10.26 13.64
N ALA A 278 -4.50 9.60 12.54
CA ALA A 278 -3.49 8.56 12.51
C ALA A 278 -2.09 9.15 12.77
N LEU A 279 -1.73 10.24 12.11
CA LEU A 279 -0.43 10.91 12.29
C LEU A 279 -0.23 11.38 13.74
N ILE A 280 -1.22 12.04 14.33
CA ILE A 280 -1.13 12.53 15.72
C ILE A 280 -0.97 11.35 16.69
N SER A 281 -1.72 10.28 16.46
CA SER A 281 -1.61 9.08 17.30
C SER A 281 -0.23 8.43 17.19
N ASP A 282 0.37 8.39 16.01
CA ASP A 282 1.70 7.83 15.80
C ASP A 282 2.79 8.69 16.47
N ILE A 283 2.66 10.02 16.41
CA ILE A 283 3.56 10.91 17.14
C ILE A 283 3.46 10.66 18.64
N ILE A 284 2.26 10.61 19.21
CA ILE A 284 2.07 10.38 20.64
C ILE A 284 2.53 8.98 21.02
N GLY A 285 2.09 7.95 20.29
CA GLY A 285 2.38 6.56 20.62
C GLY A 285 3.85 6.21 20.52
N PHE A 286 4.50 6.60 19.43
CA PHE A 286 5.91 6.24 19.22
C PHE A 286 6.88 7.23 19.90
N TRP A 287 6.72 8.56 19.66
CA TRP A 287 7.74 9.54 20.04
C TRP A 287 7.54 10.14 21.43
N VAL A 288 6.30 10.30 21.89
CA VAL A 288 6.04 10.85 23.23
C VAL A 288 6.06 9.76 24.29
N LEU A 289 5.53 8.57 23.98
CA LEU A 289 5.43 7.46 24.93
C LEU A 289 6.44 6.35 24.63
N GLY A 290 6.41 5.76 23.44
CA GLY A 290 7.13 4.53 23.09
C GLY A 290 8.64 4.66 23.23
N VAL A 291 9.25 5.60 22.49
CA VAL A 291 10.70 5.80 22.49
C VAL A 291 11.21 6.27 23.86
N PRO A 292 10.64 7.27 24.54
CA PRO A 292 11.16 7.72 25.83
C PRO A 292 11.03 6.65 26.94
N ILE A 293 9.86 6.00 27.03
CA ILE A 293 9.65 4.94 28.04
C ILE A 293 10.55 3.74 27.71
N GLY A 294 10.64 3.35 26.43
CA GLY A 294 11.51 2.27 25.98
C GLY A 294 12.99 2.54 26.30
N ALA A 295 13.46 3.75 26.00
CA ALA A 295 14.83 4.16 26.31
C ALA A 295 15.11 4.16 27.83
N TYR A 296 14.18 4.64 28.62
CA TYR A 296 14.31 4.61 30.10
C TYR A 296 14.36 3.18 30.65
N LEU A 297 13.48 2.29 30.13
CA LEU A 297 13.48 0.89 30.58
C LEU A 297 14.70 0.10 30.08
N ALA A 298 15.27 0.49 28.94
CA ALA A 298 16.41 -0.20 28.34
C ALA A 298 17.76 0.22 28.92
N LEU A 299 17.96 1.54 29.09
CA LEU A 299 19.25 2.14 29.48
C LEU A 299 19.23 2.76 30.88
N GLY A 300 18.05 2.92 31.49
CA GLY A 300 17.90 3.47 32.84
C GLY A 300 18.07 2.43 33.96
N PRO A 301 17.71 2.76 35.21
CA PRO A 301 17.90 1.88 36.37
C PRO A 301 17.30 0.47 36.24
N PRO A 302 16.18 0.23 35.47
CA PRO A 302 15.69 -1.13 35.25
C PRO A 302 16.63 -2.01 34.44
N ASP A 303 17.48 -1.43 33.58
CA ASP A 303 18.49 -2.10 32.75
C ASP A 303 17.97 -3.35 32.01
N MET A 304 16.78 -3.20 31.40
CA MET A 304 16.08 -4.31 30.72
C MET A 304 16.60 -4.59 29.30
N GLY A 305 17.54 -3.77 28.81
CA GLY A 305 18.07 -3.89 27.46
C GLY A 305 16.95 -3.85 26.38
N MET A 306 17.06 -4.72 25.35
CA MET A 306 16.11 -4.79 24.26
C MET A 306 14.66 -5.04 24.73
N LEU A 307 14.45 -5.85 25.76
CA LEU A 307 13.11 -6.12 26.27
C LEU A 307 12.42 -4.84 26.78
N GLY A 308 13.19 -3.94 27.39
CA GLY A 308 12.69 -2.63 27.84
C GLY A 308 12.21 -1.76 26.68
N LEU A 309 12.93 -1.77 25.55
CA LEU A 309 12.52 -1.05 24.33
C LEU A 309 11.17 -1.52 23.84
N TRP A 310 10.99 -2.82 23.67
CA TRP A 310 9.73 -3.40 23.19
C TRP A 310 8.57 -3.19 24.17
N LYS A 311 8.83 -3.20 25.49
CA LYS A 311 7.81 -2.85 26.49
C LYS A 311 7.34 -1.41 26.35
N GLY A 312 8.26 -0.45 26.17
CA GLY A 312 7.92 0.95 25.96
C GLY A 312 7.11 1.17 24.68
N PHE A 313 7.52 0.54 23.58
CA PHE A 313 6.78 0.58 22.32
C PHE A 313 5.39 -0.04 22.43
N CYS A 314 5.28 -1.20 23.04
CA CYS A 314 4.00 -1.87 23.30
C CYS A 314 3.06 -0.96 24.11
N PHE A 315 3.56 -0.33 25.16
CA PHE A 315 2.78 0.63 25.96
C PHE A 315 2.32 1.83 25.14
N GLY A 316 3.22 2.44 24.34
CA GLY A 316 2.90 3.59 23.51
C GLY A 316 1.82 3.28 22.49
N VAL A 317 1.91 2.14 21.80
CA VAL A 317 0.90 1.71 20.82
C VAL A 317 -0.44 1.38 21.48
N LEU A 318 -0.44 0.66 22.62
CA LEU A 318 -1.65 0.32 23.37
C LEU A 318 -2.40 1.59 23.83
N ALA A 319 -1.67 2.62 24.31
CA ALA A 319 -2.25 3.86 24.79
C ALA A 319 -3.02 4.63 23.69
N VAL A 320 -2.55 4.58 22.43
CA VAL A 320 -3.15 5.32 21.31
C VAL A 320 -4.02 4.47 20.40
N MET A 321 -3.94 3.14 20.49
CA MET A 321 -4.70 2.23 19.64
C MET A 321 -6.22 2.38 19.84
N THR A 322 -6.66 2.45 21.10
CA THR A 322 -8.08 2.46 21.43
C THR A 322 -8.85 3.57 20.73
N PRO A 323 -8.44 4.85 20.76
CA PRO A 323 -9.16 5.89 20.05
C PRO A 323 -9.17 5.72 18.53
N ILE A 324 -8.10 5.17 17.92
CA ILE A 324 -8.08 4.88 16.49
C ILE A 324 -9.06 3.77 16.15
N VAL A 325 -9.01 2.66 16.88
CA VAL A 325 -9.89 1.50 16.67
C VAL A 325 -11.36 1.90 16.84
N LEU A 326 -11.69 2.65 17.90
CA LEU A 326 -13.05 3.10 18.14
C LEU A 326 -13.55 4.04 17.03
N LYS A 327 -12.73 4.98 16.58
CA LYS A 327 -13.06 5.86 15.45
C LYS A 327 -13.24 5.06 14.15
N ALA A 328 -12.36 4.11 13.87
CA ALA A 328 -12.46 3.26 12.68
C ALA A 328 -13.67 2.34 12.73
N TRP A 329 -14.00 1.78 13.90
CA TRP A 329 -15.17 0.92 14.08
C TRP A 329 -16.48 1.66 13.86
N GLY A 330 -16.57 2.93 14.31
CA GLY A 330 -17.69 3.83 14.07
C GLY A 330 -17.65 4.55 12.74
N VAL A 331 -16.54 4.43 12.00
CA VAL A 331 -16.21 5.26 10.82
C VAL A 331 -16.41 6.74 11.15
N GLY A 332 -15.98 7.11 12.36
CA GLY A 332 -15.77 8.46 12.82
C GLY A 332 -16.92 9.43 12.61
N GLY A 333 -18.14 9.12 13.09
CA GLY A 333 -19.27 10.03 12.92
C GLY A 333 -19.53 10.29 11.43
N ALA A 334 -20.18 9.39 10.75
CA ALA A 334 -20.54 9.51 9.33
C ALA A 334 -21.49 10.69 9.05
N ASP A 335 -21.89 11.40 10.09
CA ASP A 335 -22.73 12.62 10.01
C ASP A 335 -21.89 13.90 9.82
N GLU A 336 -20.55 13.85 9.92
CA GLU A 336 -19.71 14.97 9.48
C GLU A 336 -19.54 14.90 7.96
N LYS A 337 -19.92 15.99 7.28
CA LYS A 337 -19.83 16.19 5.83
C LYS A 337 -18.57 15.57 5.24
N PRO A 338 -18.66 14.82 4.13
CA PRO A 338 -17.49 14.34 3.40
C PRO A 338 -16.55 15.50 3.11
N LEU A 339 -15.25 15.32 3.34
CA LEU A 339 -14.21 16.35 3.12
C LEU A 339 -14.00 16.68 1.63
N VAL A 340 -14.64 15.96 0.75
CA VAL A 340 -14.81 16.30 -0.66
C VAL A 340 -16.28 16.63 -0.81
N PRO A 341 -16.66 17.87 -1.16
CA PRO A 341 -17.98 18.13 -1.70
C PRO A 341 -18.13 17.16 -2.89
N VAL A 342 -19.13 16.30 -2.87
CA VAL A 342 -19.67 15.78 -4.12
C VAL A 342 -20.16 17.07 -4.79
N GLU A 343 -19.47 17.55 -5.82
CA GLU A 343 -20.06 18.48 -6.76
C GLU A 343 -21.30 17.73 -7.24
N GLU A 344 -22.45 18.08 -6.68
CA GLU A 344 -23.73 17.82 -7.30
C GLU A 344 -23.58 18.45 -8.67
N ASP A 345 -23.70 17.64 -9.70
CA ASP A 345 -23.67 18.06 -11.08
C ASP A 345 -24.95 18.90 -11.31
N GLU A 346 -24.88 20.19 -10.91
CA GLU A 346 -25.94 21.17 -11.16
C GLU A 346 -26.13 21.44 -12.67
N GLY A 347 -25.36 20.71 -13.52
CA GLY A 347 -25.43 20.83 -14.97
C GLY A 347 -26.47 19.93 -15.67
N SER A 348 -27.24 19.10 -14.95
CA SER A 348 -28.21 18.19 -15.61
C SER A 348 -29.65 18.72 -15.66
N GLU A 349 -29.97 19.84 -15.00
CA GLU A 349 -31.31 20.44 -15.10
C GLU A 349 -31.45 21.48 -16.23
N ASP A 350 -30.36 22.17 -16.63
CA ASP A 350 -30.42 23.18 -17.69
C ASP A 350 -30.43 22.58 -19.10
N THR A 351 -30.14 21.25 -19.27
CA THR A 351 -30.25 20.61 -20.60
C THR A 351 -31.61 19.97 -20.89
N ALA A 352 -32.51 19.90 -19.90
CA ALA A 352 -33.86 19.40 -20.13
C ALA A 352 -34.80 20.49 -20.67
N ASP A 353 -34.61 21.74 -20.25
CA ASP A 353 -35.43 22.85 -20.73
C ASP A 353 -35.05 23.33 -22.13
N ASP A 354 -33.79 23.16 -22.57
CA ASP A 354 -33.34 23.54 -23.93
C ASP A 354 -33.79 22.53 -25.03
N LEU A 355 -34.36 21.39 -24.68
CA LEU A 355 -34.87 20.39 -25.63
C LEU A 355 -36.39 20.53 -25.90
N GLU A 356 -37.12 21.38 -25.15
CA GLU A 356 -38.55 21.56 -25.30
C GLU A 356 -38.89 22.74 -26.24
N GLU A 357 -37.93 23.59 -26.64
CA GLU A 357 -38.10 24.70 -27.58
C GLU A 357 -37.68 24.41 -29.05
N ALA A 358 -37.42 23.15 -29.42
CA ALA A 358 -37.19 22.79 -30.82
C ALA A 358 -38.53 22.66 -31.54
N GLU A 359 -38.86 23.67 -32.33
CA GLU A 359 -40.00 23.70 -33.25
C GLU A 359 -40.06 22.45 -34.17
N PRO A 360 -41.25 21.94 -34.50
CA PRO A 360 -41.39 20.77 -35.38
C PRO A 360 -40.96 21.10 -36.82
N VAL A 361 -39.96 20.35 -37.28
CA VAL A 361 -39.52 20.40 -38.70
C VAL A 361 -40.62 19.84 -39.56
N GLU A 362 -41.13 20.68 -40.50
CA GLU A 362 -42.07 20.36 -41.55
C GLU A 362 -41.60 19.14 -42.37
N GLU A 363 -42.42 18.08 -42.40
CA GLU A 363 -42.24 16.93 -43.29
C GLU A 363 -42.49 17.33 -44.74
N THR A 364 -41.47 17.27 -45.57
CA THR A 364 -41.63 17.26 -47.03
C THR A 364 -41.96 15.85 -47.50
N PRO A 365 -42.95 15.66 -48.42
CA PRO A 365 -43.31 14.34 -48.90
C PRO A 365 -42.33 13.86 -49.97
N ASP A 366 -41.65 12.75 -49.70
CA ASP A 366 -40.78 12.09 -50.66
C ASP A 366 -41.53 10.98 -51.38
N HIS A 367 -41.68 11.21 -52.66
CA HIS A 367 -41.99 10.20 -53.70
C HIS A 367 -40.71 9.35 -53.84
N ASP A 368 -40.79 8.05 -53.65
CA ASP A 368 -40.41 7.07 -54.67
C ASP A 368 -40.58 5.63 -54.18
N SER A 369 -41.33 4.95 -55.04
CA SER A 369 -41.61 3.53 -55.06
C SER A 369 -40.37 2.68 -55.33
N ALA A 370 -40.12 1.65 -54.49
CA ALA A 370 -39.25 0.54 -54.85
C ALA A 370 -39.93 -0.82 -54.55
N PRO A 371 -39.68 -1.86 -55.36
CA PRO A 371 -40.59 -3.01 -55.53
C PRO A 371 -40.37 -4.11 -54.46
N GLU A 372 -41.48 -4.83 -54.22
CA GLU A 372 -41.60 -6.03 -53.41
C GLU A 372 -40.62 -7.13 -53.85
N ALA A 373 -39.95 -7.74 -52.89
CA ALA A 373 -39.22 -9.00 -53.06
C ALA A 373 -40.13 -10.18 -52.62
N PRO A 374 -40.09 -11.35 -53.31
CA PRO A 374 -41.03 -12.44 -53.13
C PRO A 374 -40.72 -13.31 -51.89
N GLU A 375 -41.81 -13.84 -51.32
CA GLU A 375 -41.81 -14.81 -50.23
C GLU A 375 -41.11 -16.13 -50.58
N PRO A 376 -40.43 -16.79 -49.68
CA PRO A 376 -39.97 -18.16 -49.89
C PRO A 376 -41.08 -19.18 -49.59
N SER A 377 -41.32 -20.07 -50.54
CA SER A 377 -42.21 -21.21 -50.47
C SER A 377 -41.72 -22.27 -49.45
N ASN A 378 -42.65 -22.74 -48.64
CA ASN A 378 -42.54 -24.02 -47.90
C ASN A 378 -42.60 -25.17 -48.91
N ASP A 379 -41.57 -26.01 -48.91
CA ASP A 379 -41.67 -27.42 -49.35
C ASP A 379 -40.79 -28.26 -48.46
N GLU A 380 -41.42 -29.10 -47.64
CA GLU A 380 -40.84 -30.34 -47.08
C GLU A 380 -40.86 -31.41 -48.16
N PRO A 381 -39.90 -32.33 -48.18
CA PRO A 381 -40.21 -33.69 -48.51
C PRO A 381 -39.57 -34.71 -47.54
N GLU A 382 -40.36 -35.69 -47.24
CA GLU A 382 -40.13 -37.11 -46.95
C GLU A 382 -38.85 -37.56 -46.22
#